data_bf5e6e107a8587e8fa7c38463cd70359
#
_entry.id   bf5e6e107a8587e8fa7c38463cd70359
#
_cell.length_a   1.000
_cell.length_b   1.000
_cell.length_c   1.000
_cell.angle_alpha   90.00
_cell.angle_beta   90.00
_cell.angle_gamma   90.00
#
_symmetry.space_group_name_H-M   'P 1'
#
loop_
_entity.id
_entity.type
_entity.pdbx_description
1 polymer ?
#
loop_
_entity_poly.entity_id
_entity_poly.type
_entity_poly.pdbx_seq_one_letter_code
_entity_poly.pdbx_strand_id
1 'polypeptide(L)'
;LLNITSDNFTSFDNTIGENARLEYTLIELGGKNNVSNWYSKVNGNNAECKLETIYLGIENQLIDLNYIGELYSPKSQIQIDVQGVLKDETKKNFKGTIDFKTGAKEAKGAENESCILLSDKARSKALPILLCTEDDVEGEHSTGSGKIENEKLFYLMSRGFSKKEAIKLIVRAKFDNILSNIDDNEEIWNEIDRRLD
;
A
#
# COMPACT_ATOMS: atom_id res chain seq x y z
N LEU A 1 -0.38 -12.85 8.50
CA LEU A 1 -1.16 -14.10 8.40
C LEU A 1 -1.13 -14.60 6.96
N LEU A 2 -0.67 -15.85 6.74
CA LEU A 2 -0.51 -16.43 5.39
C LEU A 2 -1.68 -17.35 4.99
N ASN A 3 -2.61 -17.63 5.91
CA ASN A 3 -3.75 -18.51 5.64
C ASN A 3 -4.86 -17.76 4.88
N ILE A 4 -5.17 -18.23 3.67
CA ILE A 4 -6.20 -17.65 2.80
C ILE A 4 -7.62 -18.18 3.06
N THR A 5 -7.80 -19.12 3.98
CA THR A 5 -9.10 -19.72 4.27
C THR A 5 -9.84 -19.07 5.43
N SER A 6 -9.16 -18.25 6.23
CA SER A 6 -9.72 -17.54 7.38
C SER A 6 -9.89 -16.06 7.10
N ASP A 7 -10.77 -15.42 7.84
CA ASP A 7 -10.90 -13.98 7.85
C ASP A 7 -9.80 -13.35 8.72
N ASN A 8 -9.28 -12.22 8.28
CA ASN A 8 -8.29 -11.42 8.99
C ASN A 8 -8.82 -10.00 9.17
N PHE A 9 -8.87 -9.55 10.42
CA PHE A 9 -9.28 -8.19 10.79
C PHE A 9 -8.18 -7.58 11.65
N THR A 10 -7.55 -6.52 11.15
CA THR A 10 -6.51 -5.79 11.88
C THR A 10 -6.88 -4.32 12.01
N SER A 11 -6.48 -3.72 13.13
CA SER A 11 -6.63 -2.29 13.34
C SER A 11 -5.43 -1.75 14.11
N PHE A 12 -4.85 -0.69 13.59
CA PHE A 12 -3.75 0.04 14.21
C PHE A 12 -4.19 1.47 14.50
N ASP A 13 -3.90 1.94 15.70
CA ASP A 13 -4.16 3.31 16.13
C ASP A 13 -2.87 3.89 16.72
N ASN A 14 -2.41 5.00 16.16
CA ASN A 14 -1.14 5.59 16.49
C ASN A 14 -1.29 7.09 16.76
N THR A 15 -0.53 7.59 17.73
CA THR A 15 -0.39 9.03 17.95
C THR A 15 1.10 9.38 17.96
N ILE A 16 1.50 10.29 17.07
CA ILE A 16 2.88 10.72 16.91
C ILE A 16 3.04 12.09 17.55
N GLY A 17 3.92 12.17 18.55
CA GLY A 17 4.23 13.38 19.30
C GLY A 17 5.31 14.24 18.65
N GLU A 18 5.69 15.30 19.36
CA GLU A 18 6.64 16.32 18.88
C GLU A 18 8.01 15.73 18.52
N ASN A 19 8.54 16.09 17.35
CA ASN A 19 9.81 15.62 16.80
C ASN A 19 9.95 14.09 16.73
N ALA A 20 8.85 13.35 16.83
CA ALA A 20 8.86 11.90 16.72
C ALA A 20 8.67 11.45 15.27
N ARG A 21 9.24 10.29 14.93
CA ARG A 21 9.07 9.63 13.64
C ARG A 21 8.58 8.21 13.84
N LEU A 22 7.54 7.86 13.10
CA LEU A 22 6.99 6.51 13.00
C LEU A 22 7.10 6.03 11.56
N GLU A 23 7.76 4.89 11.36
CA GLU A 23 7.73 4.16 10.09
C GLU A 23 7.05 2.82 10.30
N TYR A 24 6.10 2.51 9.44
CA TYR A 24 5.32 1.29 9.50
C TYR A 24 5.28 0.59 8.15
N THR A 25 5.52 -0.72 8.14
CA THR A 25 5.36 -1.54 6.94
C THR A 25 4.31 -2.60 7.20
N LEU A 26 3.26 -2.64 6.37
CA LEU A 26 2.21 -3.65 6.39
C LEU A 26 2.35 -4.59 5.21
N ILE A 27 2.24 -5.91 5.48
CA ILE A 27 2.35 -6.96 4.48
C ILE A 27 1.06 -7.76 4.50
N GLU A 28 0.20 -7.50 3.53
CA GLU A 28 -1.17 -7.99 3.45
C GLU A 28 -1.28 -9.15 2.44
N LEU A 29 -0.88 -10.32 2.87
CA LEU A 29 -0.89 -11.54 2.04
C LEU A 29 -1.98 -12.53 2.46
N GLY A 30 -2.47 -12.48 3.70
CA GLY A 30 -3.38 -13.47 4.26
C GLY A 30 -4.86 -13.12 4.17
N GLY A 31 -5.68 -14.06 4.67
CA GLY A 31 -7.12 -13.92 4.84
C GLY A 31 -7.94 -14.16 3.58
N LYS A 32 -9.08 -14.84 3.71
CA LYS A 32 -10.12 -14.88 2.67
C LYS A 32 -10.76 -13.50 2.53
N ASN A 33 -11.15 -12.92 3.66
CA ASN A 33 -11.47 -11.52 3.80
C ASN A 33 -10.38 -10.89 4.66
N ASN A 34 -9.58 -10.01 4.06
CA ASN A 34 -8.53 -9.29 4.75
C ASN A 34 -8.95 -7.82 4.90
N VAL A 35 -9.29 -7.43 6.12
CA VAL A 35 -9.70 -6.07 6.44
C VAL A 35 -8.65 -5.45 7.34
N SER A 36 -8.04 -4.37 6.88
CA SER A 36 -6.97 -3.67 7.59
C SER A 36 -7.33 -2.20 7.74
N ASN A 37 -7.41 -1.75 8.98
CA ASN A 37 -7.58 -0.34 9.32
C ASN A 37 -6.27 0.18 9.91
N TRP A 38 -5.84 1.32 9.43
CA TRP A 38 -4.74 2.06 9.99
C TRP A 38 -5.16 3.51 10.21
N TYR A 39 -5.02 3.97 11.43
CA TYR A 39 -5.29 5.34 11.82
C TYR A 39 -4.04 5.94 12.46
N SER A 40 -3.65 7.12 12.02
CA SER A 40 -2.52 7.84 12.58
C SER A 40 -2.87 9.29 12.82
N LYS A 41 -2.70 9.71 14.07
CA LYS A 41 -2.81 11.08 14.52
C LYS A 41 -1.42 11.68 14.65
N VAL A 42 -1.05 12.57 13.72
CA VAL A 42 0.21 13.30 13.77
C VAL A 42 -0.02 14.61 14.52
N ASN A 43 0.28 14.59 15.84
CA ASN A 43 -0.13 15.65 16.79
C ASN A 43 1.06 16.40 17.41
N GLY A 44 2.25 16.27 16.83
CA GLY A 44 3.43 17.00 17.29
C GLY A 44 4.04 17.86 16.21
N ASN A 45 4.67 18.97 16.61
CA ASN A 45 5.42 19.79 15.68
C ASN A 45 6.59 18.96 15.10
N ASN A 46 6.85 19.09 13.80
CA ASN A 46 7.85 18.32 13.06
C ASN A 46 7.73 16.79 13.21
N ALA A 47 6.54 16.29 13.55
CA ALA A 47 6.30 14.86 13.63
C ALA A 47 6.18 14.25 12.22
N GLU A 48 6.73 13.05 12.04
CA GLU A 48 6.72 12.35 10.76
C GLU A 48 6.08 10.98 10.89
N CYS A 49 5.23 10.65 9.94
CA CYS A 49 4.63 9.33 9.84
C CYS A 49 4.75 8.77 8.43
N LYS A 50 5.30 7.57 8.29
CA LYS A 50 5.39 6.86 7.02
C LYS A 50 4.74 5.50 7.13
N LEU A 51 3.75 5.24 6.29
CA LEU A 51 3.13 3.93 6.11
C LEU A 51 3.47 3.40 4.73
N GLU A 52 4.09 2.24 4.68
CA GLU A 52 4.30 1.48 3.45
C GLU A 52 3.48 0.18 3.53
N THR A 53 2.75 -0.15 2.48
CA THR A 53 1.96 -1.37 2.43
C THR A 53 2.19 -2.11 1.12
N ILE A 54 2.41 -3.41 1.20
CA ILE A 54 2.29 -4.30 0.05
C ILE A 54 1.13 -5.26 0.24
N TYR A 55 0.42 -5.56 -0.84
CA TYR A 55 -0.60 -6.61 -0.86
C TYR A 55 -0.50 -7.47 -2.12
N LEU A 56 -0.78 -8.76 -1.98
CA LEU A 56 -0.90 -9.70 -3.08
C LEU A 56 -2.12 -10.58 -2.88
N GLY A 57 -3.16 -10.31 -3.65
CA GLY A 57 -4.40 -11.09 -3.63
C GLY A 57 -4.42 -12.18 -4.69
N ILE A 58 -4.88 -13.37 -4.31
CA ILE A 58 -5.05 -14.55 -5.16
C ILE A 58 -6.44 -15.16 -4.98
N GLU A 59 -6.84 -16.02 -5.90
CA GLU A 59 -8.14 -16.70 -5.87
C GLU A 59 -9.32 -15.72 -5.84
N ASN A 60 -10.17 -15.80 -4.84
CA ASN A 60 -11.34 -14.95 -4.64
C ASN A 60 -11.27 -14.08 -3.37
N GLN A 61 -10.05 -13.77 -2.92
CA GLN A 61 -9.85 -12.96 -1.73
C GLN A 61 -10.48 -11.58 -1.85
N LEU A 62 -10.98 -11.07 -0.73
CA LEU A 62 -11.36 -9.68 -0.55
C LEU A 62 -10.30 -8.97 0.31
N ILE A 63 -9.72 -7.91 -0.21
CA ILE A 63 -8.78 -7.05 0.51
C ILE A 63 -9.44 -5.69 0.68
N ASP A 64 -9.64 -5.28 1.92
CA ASP A 64 -10.25 -3.99 2.26
C ASP A 64 -9.30 -3.21 3.17
N LEU A 65 -8.74 -2.13 2.64
CA LEU A 65 -7.75 -1.30 3.31
C LEU A 65 -8.34 0.09 3.55
N ASN A 66 -8.41 0.52 4.80
CA ASN A 66 -8.89 1.84 5.19
C ASN A 66 -7.81 2.54 6.02
N TYR A 67 -7.09 3.46 5.40
CA TYR A 67 -5.97 4.16 6.01
C TYR A 67 -6.30 5.64 6.17
N ILE A 68 -6.15 6.14 7.39
CA ILE A 68 -6.49 7.52 7.74
C ILE A 68 -5.30 8.15 8.46
N GLY A 69 -4.82 9.26 7.92
CA GLY A 69 -3.83 10.10 8.55
C GLY A 69 -4.36 11.50 8.81
N GLU A 70 -4.33 11.92 10.06
CA GLU A 70 -4.74 13.27 10.47
C GLU A 70 -3.55 14.07 10.96
N LEU A 71 -3.35 15.28 10.42
CA LEU A 71 -2.27 16.19 10.79
C LEU A 71 -2.87 17.37 11.60
N TYR A 72 -2.35 17.57 12.79
CA TYR A 72 -2.85 18.57 13.75
C TYR A 72 -1.85 19.68 14.06
N SER A 73 -0.57 19.50 13.72
CA SER A 73 0.50 20.37 14.19
C SER A 73 1.37 20.90 13.05
N PRO A 74 2.02 22.06 13.26
CA PRO A 74 2.87 22.67 12.25
C PRO A 74 4.03 21.75 11.81
N LYS A 75 4.35 21.80 10.52
CA LYS A 75 5.46 21.09 9.88
C LYS A 75 5.41 19.58 10.05
N SER A 76 4.24 19.06 10.42
CA SER A 76 4.02 17.62 10.51
C SER A 76 3.93 17.01 9.11
N GLN A 77 4.31 15.73 8.97
CA GLN A 77 4.34 15.05 7.69
C GLN A 77 3.71 13.66 7.78
N ILE A 78 2.99 13.28 6.72
CA ILE A 78 2.49 11.93 6.54
C ILE A 78 2.71 11.45 5.10
N GLN A 79 3.20 10.23 4.97
CA GLN A 79 3.33 9.57 3.68
C GLN A 79 2.68 8.18 3.76
N ILE A 80 1.79 7.88 2.83
CA ILE A 80 1.13 6.59 2.68
C ILE A 80 1.46 6.05 1.28
N ASP A 81 2.20 4.95 1.19
CA ASP A 81 2.53 4.27 -0.07
C ASP A 81 1.99 2.85 -0.04
N VAL A 82 1.06 2.54 -0.96
CA VAL A 82 0.38 1.26 -1.05
C VAL A 82 0.64 0.63 -2.40
N GLN A 83 1.29 -0.53 -2.41
CA GLN A 83 1.66 -1.22 -3.63
C GLN A 83 1.04 -2.62 -3.69
N GLY A 84 0.36 -2.92 -4.78
CA GLY A 84 -0.37 -4.17 -4.84
C GLY A 84 -0.35 -4.90 -6.17
N VAL A 85 -0.71 -6.18 -6.06
CA VAL A 85 -0.89 -7.09 -7.18
C VAL A 85 -2.15 -7.93 -6.93
N LEU A 86 -3.00 -8.04 -7.93
CA LEU A 86 -4.22 -8.83 -7.87
C LEU A 86 -4.24 -9.87 -8.99
N LYS A 87 -4.44 -11.13 -8.62
CA LYS A 87 -4.55 -12.28 -9.50
C LYS A 87 -5.96 -12.89 -9.37
N ASP A 88 -6.35 -13.71 -10.32
CA ASP A 88 -7.59 -14.47 -10.35
C ASP A 88 -8.86 -13.61 -10.23
N GLU A 89 -9.75 -13.85 -9.28
CA GLU A 89 -11.00 -13.13 -9.05
C GLU A 89 -10.94 -12.20 -7.82
N THR A 90 -9.74 -11.88 -7.36
CA THR A 90 -9.52 -11.03 -6.18
C THR A 90 -10.17 -9.67 -6.33
N LYS A 91 -10.70 -9.15 -5.24
CA LYS A 91 -11.26 -7.81 -5.15
C LYS A 91 -10.53 -7.02 -4.08
N LYS A 92 -10.10 -5.80 -4.41
CA LYS A 92 -9.50 -4.87 -3.45
C LYS A 92 -10.30 -3.57 -3.42
N ASN A 93 -10.59 -3.12 -2.21
CA ASN A 93 -11.01 -1.75 -1.92
C ASN A 93 -9.88 -1.09 -1.12
N PHE A 94 -9.48 0.08 -1.54
CA PHE A 94 -8.59 0.94 -0.78
C PHE A 94 -9.27 2.29 -0.57
N LYS A 95 -9.28 2.75 0.66
CA LYS A 95 -9.69 4.09 1.04
C LYS A 95 -8.55 4.72 1.81
N GLY A 96 -7.90 5.71 1.21
CA GLY A 96 -6.87 6.52 1.83
C GLY A 96 -7.43 7.90 2.16
N THR A 97 -7.18 8.39 3.36
CA THR A 97 -7.62 9.70 3.79
C THR A 97 -6.46 10.44 4.44
N ILE A 98 -6.15 11.61 3.92
CA ILE A 98 -5.28 12.58 4.58
C ILE A 98 -6.14 13.78 4.96
N ASP A 99 -6.09 14.16 6.24
CA ASP A 99 -6.90 15.25 6.78
C ASP A 99 -6.01 16.28 7.49
N PHE A 100 -5.89 17.45 6.89
CA PHE A 100 -5.18 18.60 7.46
C PHE A 100 -6.13 19.40 8.35
N LYS A 101 -5.92 19.31 9.65
CA LYS A 101 -6.73 20.01 10.65
C LYS A 101 -6.24 21.44 10.84
N THR A 102 -7.13 22.30 11.29
CA THR A 102 -6.76 23.68 11.67
C THR A 102 -5.59 23.68 12.66
N GLY A 103 -4.54 24.43 12.34
CA GLY A 103 -3.30 24.47 13.12
C GLY A 103 -2.14 23.70 12.50
N ALA A 104 -2.38 22.87 11.48
CA ALA A 104 -1.35 22.08 10.77
C ALA A 104 -0.59 22.91 9.73
N LYS A 105 -0.14 24.11 10.08
CA LYS A 105 0.58 25.00 9.15
C LYS A 105 1.86 24.36 8.63
N GLU A 106 2.14 24.56 7.34
CA GLU A 106 3.32 24.00 6.65
C GLU A 106 3.35 22.45 6.70
N ALA A 107 2.23 21.79 7.02
CA ALA A 107 2.17 20.34 7.03
C ALA A 107 2.16 19.77 5.61
N LYS A 108 2.69 18.54 5.46
CA LYS A 108 2.78 17.84 4.19
C LYS A 108 2.13 16.46 4.28
N GLY A 109 1.33 16.12 3.28
CA GLY A 109 0.67 14.82 3.19
C GLY A 109 0.73 14.26 1.78
N ALA A 110 1.22 13.03 1.64
CA ALA A 110 1.26 12.35 0.35
C ALA A 110 0.64 10.95 0.47
N GLU A 111 -0.24 10.62 -0.48
CA GLU A 111 -0.81 9.28 -0.62
C GLU A 111 -0.58 8.78 -2.05
N ASN A 112 0.00 7.58 -2.16
CA ASN A 112 0.20 6.94 -3.44
C ASN A 112 -0.26 5.48 -3.37
N GLU A 113 -1.14 5.08 -4.31
CA GLU A 113 -1.55 3.69 -4.45
C GLU A 113 -1.35 3.22 -5.88
N SER A 114 -0.67 2.08 -6.06
CA SER A 114 -0.51 1.47 -7.37
C SER A 114 -0.77 -0.02 -7.35
N CYS A 115 -1.57 -0.50 -8.32
CA CYS A 115 -2.02 -1.89 -8.39
C CYS A 115 -1.78 -2.51 -9.77
N ILE A 116 -1.13 -3.66 -9.82
CA ILE A 116 -1.03 -4.48 -11.03
C ILE A 116 -2.18 -5.50 -11.04
N LEU A 117 -2.91 -5.56 -12.14
CA LEU A 117 -3.95 -6.55 -12.39
C LEU A 117 -3.37 -7.65 -13.30
N LEU A 118 -3.19 -8.85 -12.75
CA LEU A 118 -2.68 -10.02 -13.50
C LEU A 118 -3.79 -10.82 -14.19
N SER A 119 -5.06 -10.57 -13.83
CA SER A 119 -6.21 -11.30 -14.36
C SER A 119 -7.34 -10.35 -14.77
N ASP A 120 -8.11 -10.74 -15.78
CA ASP A 120 -9.25 -9.97 -16.27
C ASP A 120 -10.41 -9.88 -15.28
N LYS A 121 -10.48 -10.81 -14.34
CA LYS A 121 -11.52 -10.86 -13.31
C LYS A 121 -11.14 -10.13 -12.02
N ALA A 122 -9.87 -9.81 -11.83
CA ALA A 122 -9.41 -9.01 -10.70
C ALA A 122 -10.03 -7.61 -10.73
N ARG A 123 -10.37 -7.10 -9.56
CA ARG A 123 -11.01 -5.78 -9.41
C ARG A 123 -10.29 -4.96 -8.36
N SER A 124 -9.89 -3.75 -8.75
CA SER A 124 -9.30 -2.75 -7.85
C SER A 124 -10.22 -1.54 -7.78
N LYS A 125 -10.56 -1.12 -6.57
CA LYS A 125 -11.15 0.19 -6.28
C LYS A 125 -10.20 0.96 -5.39
N ALA A 126 -9.99 2.24 -5.70
CA ALA A 126 -9.29 3.18 -4.85
C ALA A 126 -10.14 4.44 -4.67
N LEU A 127 -10.19 4.94 -3.46
CA LEU A 127 -10.90 6.15 -3.08
C LEU A 127 -9.95 7.03 -2.25
N PRO A 128 -9.11 7.83 -2.90
CA PRO A 128 -8.30 8.81 -2.19
C PRO A 128 -9.16 9.97 -1.73
N ILE A 129 -8.95 10.42 -0.50
CA ILE A 129 -9.67 11.52 0.13
C ILE A 129 -8.66 12.49 0.72
N LEU A 130 -8.73 13.74 0.31
CA LEU A 130 -7.95 14.82 0.88
C LEU A 130 -8.90 15.81 1.53
N LEU A 131 -8.82 15.94 2.85
CA LEU A 131 -9.59 16.91 3.64
C LEU A 131 -8.65 18.01 4.12
N CYS A 132 -9.10 19.26 4.05
CA CYS A 132 -8.26 20.39 4.38
C CYS A 132 -9.07 21.49 5.08
N THR A 133 -8.71 21.76 6.32
CA THR A 133 -9.23 22.90 7.11
C THR A 133 -8.13 23.90 7.49
N GLU A 134 -6.92 23.75 6.92
CA GLU A 134 -5.78 24.66 7.04
C GLU A 134 -5.34 25.08 5.63
N ASP A 135 -5.07 26.36 5.42
CA ASP A 135 -4.74 26.91 4.09
C ASP A 135 -3.27 26.72 3.70
N ASP A 136 -2.37 26.69 4.68
CA ASP A 136 -0.92 26.62 4.47
C ASP A 136 -0.41 25.18 4.59
N VAL A 137 -0.75 24.35 3.61
CA VAL A 137 -0.37 22.92 3.57
C VAL A 137 -0.03 22.45 2.16
N GLU A 138 0.71 21.36 2.05
CA GLU A 138 0.99 20.65 0.80
C GLU A 138 0.34 19.26 0.85
N GLY A 139 -0.61 19.00 -0.05
CA GLY A 139 -1.32 17.72 -0.12
C GLY A 139 -1.24 17.12 -1.52
N GLU A 140 -0.82 15.85 -1.61
CA GLU A 140 -0.76 15.11 -2.87
C GLU A 140 -1.45 13.75 -2.72
N HIS A 141 -2.15 13.33 -3.76
CA HIS A 141 -2.58 11.94 -3.87
C HIS A 141 -2.45 11.43 -5.31
N SER A 142 -2.11 10.15 -5.45
CA SER A 142 -2.14 9.47 -6.73
C SER A 142 -2.63 8.04 -6.58
N THR A 143 -3.47 7.60 -7.51
CA THR A 143 -3.93 6.21 -7.56
C THR A 143 -3.87 5.70 -8.99
N GLY A 144 -3.45 4.46 -9.15
CA GLY A 144 -3.39 3.83 -10.45
C GLY A 144 -3.53 2.32 -10.40
N SER A 145 -4.30 1.78 -11.34
CA SER A 145 -4.38 0.34 -11.52
C SER A 145 -4.35 -0.02 -13.00
N GLY A 146 -3.62 -1.06 -13.34
CA GLY A 146 -3.49 -1.49 -14.73
C GLY A 146 -2.89 -2.87 -14.88
N LYS A 147 -2.98 -3.41 -16.08
CA LYS A 147 -2.25 -4.64 -16.45
C LYS A 147 -0.79 -4.33 -16.70
N ILE A 148 0.03 -5.38 -16.66
CA ILE A 148 1.41 -5.27 -17.12
C ILE A 148 1.41 -4.91 -18.61
N GLU A 149 2.22 -3.94 -18.97
CA GLU A 149 2.40 -3.53 -20.37
C GLU A 149 2.96 -4.67 -21.21
N ASN A 150 2.33 -4.96 -22.34
CA ASN A 150 2.75 -6.04 -23.23
C ASN A 150 4.20 -5.89 -23.71
N GLU A 151 4.66 -4.66 -23.88
CA GLU A 151 6.05 -4.37 -24.31
C GLU A 151 7.07 -4.82 -23.25
N LYS A 152 6.78 -4.59 -21.96
CA LYS A 152 7.63 -5.06 -20.85
C LYS A 152 7.70 -6.59 -20.79
N LEU A 153 6.54 -7.25 -20.94
CA LEU A 153 6.48 -8.71 -21.00
C LEU A 153 7.26 -9.24 -22.22
N PHE A 154 7.00 -8.68 -23.39
CA PHE A 154 7.68 -9.08 -24.62
C PHE A 154 9.21 -8.91 -24.52
N TYR A 155 9.67 -7.79 -23.97
CA TYR A 155 11.10 -7.55 -23.77
C TYR A 155 11.73 -8.64 -22.89
N LEU A 156 11.15 -8.95 -21.74
CA LEU A 156 11.69 -9.99 -20.85
C LEU A 156 11.65 -11.38 -21.52
N MET A 157 10.56 -11.71 -22.21
CA MET A 157 10.45 -12.97 -22.94
C MET A 157 11.47 -13.08 -24.07
N SER A 158 11.78 -11.99 -24.77
CA SER A 158 12.83 -11.96 -25.80
C SER A 158 14.25 -12.18 -25.25
N ARG A 159 14.42 -11.99 -23.94
CA ARG A 159 15.66 -12.26 -23.19
C ARG A 159 15.72 -13.68 -22.61
N GLY A 160 14.73 -14.54 -22.94
CA GLY A 160 14.72 -15.94 -22.58
C GLY A 160 13.89 -16.30 -21.33
N PHE A 161 13.22 -15.33 -20.69
CA PHE A 161 12.30 -15.61 -19.59
C PHE A 161 10.99 -16.19 -20.12
N SER A 162 10.44 -17.18 -19.45
CA SER A 162 9.06 -17.57 -19.65
C SER A 162 8.13 -16.42 -19.22
N LYS A 163 6.90 -16.42 -19.70
CA LYS A 163 5.91 -15.41 -19.28
C LYS A 163 5.73 -15.36 -17.75
N LYS A 164 5.75 -16.53 -17.10
CA LYS A 164 5.61 -16.64 -15.64
C LYS A 164 6.80 -16.01 -14.91
N GLU A 165 8.02 -16.30 -15.34
CA GLU A 165 9.23 -15.69 -14.78
C GLU A 165 9.26 -14.18 -14.99
N ALA A 166 8.85 -13.70 -16.18
CA ALA A 166 8.75 -12.27 -16.46
C ALA A 166 7.76 -11.56 -15.52
N ILE A 167 6.60 -12.16 -15.27
CA ILE A 167 5.62 -11.63 -14.31
C ILE A 167 6.22 -11.59 -12.88
N LYS A 168 6.88 -12.67 -12.44
CA LYS A 168 7.54 -12.70 -11.12
C LYS A 168 8.58 -11.59 -10.98
N LEU A 169 9.41 -11.40 -12.00
CA LEU A 169 10.42 -10.33 -11.99
C LEU A 169 9.79 -8.92 -11.87
N ILE A 170 8.70 -8.67 -12.59
CA ILE A 170 8.00 -7.38 -12.54
C ILE A 170 7.38 -7.16 -11.15
N VAL A 171 6.77 -8.19 -10.57
CA VAL A 171 6.19 -8.11 -9.22
C VAL A 171 7.28 -7.92 -8.16
N ARG A 172 8.39 -8.66 -8.28
CA ARG A 172 9.54 -8.47 -7.39
C ARG A 172 10.06 -7.03 -7.45
N ALA A 173 10.31 -6.51 -8.65
CA ALA A 173 10.78 -5.13 -8.83
C ALA A 173 9.80 -4.09 -8.23
N LYS A 174 8.50 -4.36 -8.29
CA LYS A 174 7.48 -3.50 -7.69
C LYS A 174 7.56 -3.47 -6.16
N PHE A 175 7.72 -4.61 -5.52
CA PHE A 175 7.73 -4.72 -4.06
C PHE A 175 9.10 -4.49 -3.43
N ASP A 176 10.18 -4.57 -4.22
CA ASP A 176 11.55 -4.44 -3.73
C ASP A 176 11.83 -3.09 -3.07
N ASN A 177 11.21 -2.02 -3.56
CA ASN A 177 11.34 -0.68 -2.95
C ASN A 177 10.94 -0.66 -1.46
N ILE A 178 10.00 -1.50 -1.06
CA ILE A 178 9.51 -1.60 0.32
C ILE A 178 10.22 -2.72 1.04
N LEU A 179 10.31 -3.91 0.43
CA LEU A 179 10.84 -5.09 1.09
C LEU A 179 12.35 -5.05 1.31
N SER A 180 13.11 -4.32 0.49
CA SER A 180 14.55 -4.16 0.69
C SER A 180 14.91 -3.44 2.00
N ASN A 181 13.95 -2.73 2.60
CA ASN A 181 14.12 -2.04 3.89
C ASN A 181 13.83 -2.94 5.11
N ILE A 182 13.41 -4.19 4.87
CA ILE A 182 13.06 -5.14 5.93
C ILE A 182 14.19 -6.17 6.05
N ASP A 183 14.76 -6.28 7.24
CA ASP A 183 15.71 -7.34 7.56
C ASP A 183 15.00 -8.71 7.51
N ASP A 184 15.68 -9.75 7.00
CA ASP A 184 15.17 -11.13 6.94
C ASP A 184 13.83 -11.27 6.20
N ASN A 185 13.74 -10.69 4.99
CA ASN A 185 12.54 -10.70 4.16
C ASN A 185 12.37 -11.97 3.29
N GLU A 186 13.22 -12.99 3.46
CA GLU A 186 13.24 -14.19 2.63
C GLU A 186 11.91 -14.98 2.68
N GLU A 187 11.33 -15.12 3.87
CA GLU A 187 10.04 -15.81 4.03
C GLU A 187 8.91 -15.08 3.29
N ILE A 188 8.94 -13.76 3.28
CA ILE A 188 7.96 -12.93 2.57
C ILE A 188 8.08 -13.17 1.06
N TRP A 189 9.31 -13.15 0.54
CA TRP A 189 9.57 -13.41 -0.88
C TRP A 189 9.17 -14.81 -1.31
N ASN A 190 9.44 -15.82 -0.49
CA ASN A 190 9.04 -17.20 -0.74
C ASN A 190 7.52 -17.32 -0.84
N GLU A 191 6.78 -16.63 0.04
CA GLU A 191 5.32 -16.63 0.00
C GLU A 191 4.77 -15.89 -1.23
N ILE A 192 5.35 -14.75 -1.59
CA ILE A 192 4.99 -14.01 -2.80
C ILE A 192 5.20 -14.90 -4.04
N ASP A 193 6.35 -15.54 -4.17
CA ASP A 193 6.65 -16.42 -5.30
C ASP A 193 5.71 -17.61 -5.39
N ARG A 194 5.39 -18.24 -4.24
CA ARG A 194 4.42 -19.35 -4.16
C ARG A 194 3.03 -18.94 -4.66
N ARG A 195 2.61 -17.72 -4.37
CA ARG A 195 1.30 -17.19 -4.83
C ARG A 195 1.28 -16.86 -6.31
N LEU A 196 2.41 -16.50 -6.87
CA LEU A 196 2.54 -16.23 -8.30
C LEU A 196 2.66 -17.50 -9.14
N ASP A 197 2.94 -18.64 -8.51
CA ASP A 197 2.98 -19.96 -9.14
C ASP A 197 1.61 -20.49 -9.49
#